data_e53146bb806ab52324e4bf90f509cea9
#
_entry.id   e53146bb806ab52324e4bf90f509cea9
#
_cell.length_a   1.000
_cell.length_b   1.000
_cell.length_c   1.000
_cell.angle_alpha   90.00
_cell.angle_beta   90.00
_cell.angle_gamma   90.00
#
_symmetry.space_group_name_H-M   'P 1'
#
loop_
_entity.id
_entity.type
_entity.pdbx_description
1 polymer ?
#
loop_
_entity_poly.entity_id
_entity_poly.type
_entity_poly.pdbx_seq_one_letter_code
_entity_poly.pdbx_strand_id
1 'polypeptide(L)'
;MKKLFVILAALTLSVFALAGCGGGSDSKTIKVGATPVPHAEILETIKPLLEKEGYKLEIVEFTDYVQPNVALNDKELDANFFQHLPYLDNFISEHKEMKLANAGGVHIEPMGVYSRKIKKLDELADGASVAIPNDPTNGGRSLLLLEKAGLLKLREGSGTNPTVQDITENKKNLKFQEVEAAQVPRTLDDVDAAVINTNYAMQASLVPTKDALFMEDSTSPYVNIVAVRTGDEKRPEIQALMKALRSEEVKKFIDEKYKGAIVPAF
;
A
#
# COMPACT_ATOMS: atom_id res chain seq x y z
N MET A 1 -3.89 84.73 37.35
CA MET A 1 -3.59 83.66 38.35
C MET A 1 -4.01 82.34 37.81
N LYS A 2 -3.12 81.50 37.60
CA LYS A 2 -3.07 80.01 37.45
C LYS A 2 -2.14 79.64 36.35
N LYS A 3 -1.02 79.10 36.76
CA LYS A 3 0.12 78.71 35.99
C LYS A 3 -0.21 77.43 35.22
N LEU A 4 0.00 77.48 33.90
CA LEU A 4 -0.09 76.29 33.02
C LEU A 4 1.29 75.61 33.01
N PHE A 5 1.40 74.47 33.61
CA PHE A 5 2.57 73.59 33.48
C PHE A 5 2.44 72.73 32.25
N VAL A 6 3.26 73.04 31.26
CA VAL A 6 3.43 72.13 30.11
C VAL A 6 4.54 71.15 30.48
N ILE A 7 4.15 69.91 30.68
CA ILE A 7 5.08 68.78 30.80
C ILE A 7 5.37 68.28 29.44
N LEU A 8 6.57 68.51 28.95
CA LEU A 8 7.11 67.96 27.75
C LEU A 8 7.57 66.52 28.04
N ALA A 9 6.71 65.56 27.78
CA ALA A 9 7.08 64.14 27.87
C ALA A 9 7.85 63.78 26.62
N ALA A 10 9.16 63.58 26.77
CA ALA A 10 10.02 63.03 25.72
C ALA A 10 9.62 61.58 25.47
N LEU A 11 9.00 61.34 24.31
CA LEU A 11 8.72 60.02 23.82
C LEU A 11 10.02 59.42 23.26
N THR A 12 10.77 58.72 24.08
CA THR A 12 11.85 57.84 23.60
C THR A 12 11.21 56.63 22.92
N LEU A 13 11.17 56.66 21.58
CA LEU A 13 10.84 55.50 20.76
C LEU A 13 11.97 54.48 20.92
N SER A 14 11.83 53.57 21.83
CA SER A 14 12.65 52.36 21.86
C SER A 14 12.17 51.43 20.75
N VAL A 15 12.84 51.53 19.61
CA VAL A 15 12.74 50.51 18.54
C VAL A 15 13.39 49.23 19.08
N PHE A 16 12.59 48.39 19.69
CA PHE A 16 12.98 47.01 19.91
C PHE A 16 12.98 46.33 18.54
N ALA A 17 14.15 46.30 17.91
CA ALA A 17 14.41 45.36 16.83
C ALA A 17 14.33 43.96 17.45
N LEU A 18 13.16 43.33 17.36
CA LEU A 18 13.04 41.89 17.49
C LEU A 18 13.76 41.26 16.32
N ALA A 19 15.07 41.09 16.46
CA ALA A 19 15.80 40.11 15.70
C ALA A 19 15.32 38.73 16.17
N GLY A 20 14.17 38.33 15.69
CA GLY A 20 13.69 36.96 15.77
C GLY A 20 14.53 36.07 14.84
N CYS A 21 15.75 35.75 15.26
CA CYS A 21 16.45 34.57 14.76
C CYS A 21 15.76 33.32 15.32
N GLY A 22 14.69 32.93 14.68
CA GLY A 22 14.00 31.68 14.86
C GLY A 22 13.74 31.10 13.48
N GLY A 23 14.81 30.84 12.73
CA GLY A 23 14.75 30.05 11.51
C GLY A 23 14.61 28.57 11.83
N GLY A 24 13.59 28.19 12.58
CA GLY A 24 13.04 26.86 12.49
C GLY A 24 12.20 26.87 11.22
N SER A 25 12.68 26.27 10.12
CA SER A 25 11.80 25.97 9.02
C SER A 25 10.73 25.06 9.61
N ASP A 26 9.48 25.55 9.71
CA ASP A 26 8.34 24.69 10.02
C ASP A 26 8.34 23.60 8.96
N SER A 27 8.82 22.40 9.32
CA SER A 27 8.88 21.29 8.39
C SER A 27 7.45 20.95 8.00
N LYS A 28 7.16 21.01 6.71
CA LYS A 28 5.84 20.62 6.21
C LYS A 28 5.67 19.13 6.46
N THR A 29 4.63 18.77 7.20
CA THR A 29 4.33 17.36 7.46
C THR A 29 3.63 16.76 6.25
N ILE A 30 4.09 15.57 5.84
CA ILE A 30 3.45 14.70 4.86
C ILE A 30 2.90 13.51 5.63
N LYS A 31 1.58 13.36 5.64
CA LYS A 31 0.90 12.29 6.35
C LYS A 31 0.51 11.18 5.38
N VAL A 32 1.09 9.99 5.55
CA VAL A 32 0.92 8.87 4.61
C VAL A 32 0.32 7.67 5.33
N GLY A 33 -0.81 7.17 4.81
CA GLY A 33 -1.43 5.93 5.25
C GLY A 33 -0.74 4.73 4.60
N ALA A 34 -0.43 3.69 5.38
CA ALA A 34 0.29 2.51 4.88
C ALA A 34 -0.11 1.24 5.63
N THR A 35 0.07 0.06 5.02
CA THR A 35 0.07 -1.19 5.80
C THR A 35 1.43 -1.39 6.48
N PRO A 36 1.50 -2.11 7.63
CA PRO A 36 2.73 -2.21 8.42
C PRO A 36 3.92 -2.73 7.62
N VAL A 37 3.75 -3.83 6.89
CA VAL A 37 4.77 -4.50 6.08
C VAL A 37 4.24 -4.67 4.66
N PRO A 38 4.99 -4.35 3.64
CA PRO A 38 6.30 -3.71 3.60
C PRO A 38 6.24 -2.18 3.61
N HIS A 39 5.05 -1.60 3.45
CA HIS A 39 4.83 -0.22 3.07
C HIS A 39 5.33 0.78 4.14
N ALA A 40 4.92 0.61 5.41
CA ALA A 40 5.42 1.47 6.49
C ALA A 40 6.93 1.30 6.69
N GLU A 41 7.46 0.07 6.57
CA GLU A 41 8.90 -0.17 6.66
C GLU A 41 9.69 0.54 5.55
N ILE A 42 9.17 0.57 4.31
CA ILE A 42 9.77 1.32 3.20
C ILE A 42 9.70 2.82 3.49
N LEU A 43 8.56 3.32 3.97
CA LEU A 43 8.39 4.73 4.35
C LEU A 43 9.35 5.15 5.47
N GLU A 44 9.62 4.29 6.45
CA GLU A 44 10.60 4.58 7.51
C GLU A 44 12.01 4.84 6.94
N THR A 45 12.41 4.15 5.88
CA THR A 45 13.76 4.33 5.28
C THR A 45 13.94 5.70 4.64
N ILE A 46 12.87 6.35 4.20
CA ILE A 46 12.94 7.63 3.50
C ILE A 46 12.77 8.84 4.41
N LYS A 47 12.44 8.67 5.69
CA LYS A 47 12.32 9.80 6.64
C LYS A 47 13.55 10.72 6.62
N PRO A 48 14.80 10.21 6.71
CA PRO A 48 15.98 11.07 6.67
C PRO A 48 16.18 11.79 5.33
N LEU A 49 15.68 11.23 4.21
CA LEU A 49 15.75 11.86 2.89
C LEU A 49 14.78 13.05 2.82
N LEU A 50 13.56 12.87 3.32
CA LEU A 50 12.55 13.93 3.37
C LEU A 50 12.92 15.04 4.34
N GLU A 51 13.49 14.72 5.51
CA GLU A 51 13.98 15.71 6.47
C GLU A 51 15.05 16.64 5.87
N LYS A 52 15.96 16.13 5.04
CA LYS A 52 16.95 16.95 4.32
C LYS A 52 16.30 17.93 3.33
N GLU A 53 15.13 17.60 2.81
CA GLU A 53 14.33 18.47 1.93
C GLU A 53 13.34 19.36 2.69
N GLY A 54 13.37 19.34 4.04
CA GLY A 54 12.51 20.18 4.89
C GLY A 54 11.11 19.62 5.13
N TYR A 55 10.90 18.31 4.89
CA TYR A 55 9.63 17.64 5.14
C TYR A 55 9.73 16.70 6.33
N LYS A 56 8.67 16.64 7.13
CA LYS A 56 8.46 15.62 8.17
C LYS A 56 7.50 14.55 7.63
N LEU A 57 7.86 13.28 7.71
CA LEU A 57 6.97 12.19 7.35
C LEU A 57 6.26 11.63 8.59
N GLU A 58 4.92 11.64 8.56
CA GLU A 58 4.07 10.96 9.53
C GLU A 58 3.42 9.75 8.86
N ILE A 59 3.62 8.57 9.44
CA ILE A 59 3.08 7.31 8.93
C ILE A 59 1.89 6.90 9.79
N VAL A 60 0.75 6.62 9.14
CA VAL A 60 -0.45 6.11 9.79
C VAL A 60 -0.69 4.70 9.30
N GLU A 61 -0.61 3.73 10.21
CA GLU A 61 -0.77 2.33 9.85
C GLU A 61 -2.24 1.90 9.81
N PHE A 62 -2.57 1.12 8.78
CA PHE A 62 -3.88 0.50 8.57
C PHE A 62 -3.71 -1.00 8.37
N THR A 63 -4.71 -1.77 8.82
CA THR A 63 -4.70 -3.23 8.74
C THR A 63 -5.65 -3.79 7.69
N ASP A 64 -6.37 -2.93 6.97
CA ASP A 64 -7.30 -3.27 5.89
C ASP A 64 -7.01 -2.44 4.62
N TYR A 65 -7.74 -2.73 3.53
CA TYR A 65 -7.54 -2.06 2.25
C TYR A 65 -8.59 -0.98 1.93
N VAL A 66 -9.60 -0.79 2.77
CA VAL A 66 -10.69 0.17 2.54
C VAL A 66 -10.36 1.51 3.20
N GLN A 67 -10.04 1.48 4.49
CA GLN A 67 -9.85 2.68 5.31
C GLN A 67 -8.78 3.65 4.80
N PRO A 68 -7.62 3.21 4.23
CA PRO A 68 -6.63 4.16 3.74
C PRO A 68 -7.16 5.06 2.60
N ASN A 69 -8.05 4.55 1.73
CA ASN A 69 -8.65 5.35 0.67
C ASN A 69 -9.72 6.30 1.20
N VAL A 70 -10.50 5.85 2.19
CA VAL A 70 -11.50 6.70 2.89
C VAL A 70 -10.79 7.86 3.58
N ALA A 71 -9.79 7.58 4.42
CA ALA A 71 -9.02 8.59 5.15
C ALA A 71 -8.30 9.59 4.21
N LEU A 72 -7.81 9.10 3.05
CA LEU A 72 -7.22 9.97 2.03
C LEU A 72 -8.27 10.90 1.41
N ASN A 73 -9.43 10.37 1.05
CA ASN A 73 -10.55 11.16 0.52
C ASN A 73 -11.01 12.23 1.51
N ASP A 74 -11.11 11.87 2.79
CA ASP A 74 -11.58 12.73 3.89
C ASP A 74 -10.51 13.74 4.37
N LYS A 75 -9.36 13.78 3.68
CA LYS A 75 -8.24 14.71 3.95
C LYS A 75 -7.53 14.47 5.29
N GLU A 76 -7.70 13.30 5.87
CA GLU A 76 -6.95 12.88 7.06
C GLU A 76 -5.51 12.48 6.73
N LEU A 77 -5.26 12.16 5.44
CA LEU A 77 -3.96 11.83 4.88
C LEU A 77 -3.63 12.73 3.69
N ASP A 78 -2.34 12.90 3.38
CA ASP A 78 -1.87 13.53 2.15
C ASP A 78 -1.71 12.52 1.02
N ALA A 79 -1.34 11.28 1.35
CA ALA A 79 -1.18 10.17 0.44
C ALA A 79 -1.48 8.85 1.15
N ASN A 80 -1.67 7.77 0.38
CA ASN A 80 -1.54 6.42 0.92
C ASN A 80 -0.62 5.56 0.05
N PHE A 81 -0.03 4.55 0.69
CA PHE A 81 0.87 3.60 0.06
C PHE A 81 0.60 2.21 0.64
N PHE A 82 -0.25 1.43 -0.04
CA PHE A 82 -0.69 0.10 0.42
C PHE A 82 -1.26 -0.76 -0.70
N GLN A 83 -1.59 -0.18 -1.87
CA GLN A 83 -2.41 -0.76 -2.91
C GLN A 83 -1.72 -0.77 -4.27
N HIS A 84 -2.10 -1.72 -5.12
CA HIS A 84 -1.72 -1.72 -6.53
C HIS A 84 -2.72 -0.95 -7.40
N LEU A 85 -2.29 -0.52 -8.58
CA LEU A 85 -3.11 0.30 -9.46
C LEU A 85 -4.47 -0.32 -9.81
N PRO A 86 -4.59 -1.61 -10.19
CA PRO A 86 -5.91 -2.21 -10.47
C PRO A 86 -6.89 -2.15 -9.28
N TYR A 87 -6.38 -2.23 -8.03
CA TYR A 87 -7.22 -2.08 -6.84
C TYR A 87 -7.76 -0.65 -6.73
N LEU A 88 -6.91 0.37 -6.89
CA LEU A 88 -7.35 1.76 -6.89
C LEU A 88 -8.40 2.01 -7.96
N ASP A 89 -8.16 1.55 -9.20
CA ASP A 89 -9.08 1.76 -10.33
C ASP A 89 -10.44 1.13 -10.06
N ASN A 90 -10.48 -0.08 -9.51
CA ASN A 90 -11.72 -0.73 -9.12
C ASN A 90 -12.41 0.03 -7.99
N PHE A 91 -11.66 0.39 -6.93
CA PHE A 91 -12.18 1.10 -5.77
C PHE A 91 -12.87 2.42 -6.16
N ILE A 92 -12.24 3.26 -6.98
CA ILE A 92 -12.85 4.52 -7.44
C ILE A 92 -14.00 4.31 -8.43
N SER A 93 -14.04 3.16 -9.13
CA SER A 93 -15.18 2.83 -9.99
C SER A 93 -16.46 2.52 -9.19
N GLU A 94 -16.28 1.94 -8.02
CA GLU A 94 -17.36 1.63 -7.07
C GLU A 94 -17.74 2.83 -6.17
N HIS A 95 -16.76 3.71 -5.88
CA HIS A 95 -16.90 4.91 -5.04
C HIS A 95 -16.72 6.19 -5.88
N LYS A 96 -17.69 6.47 -6.76
CA LYS A 96 -17.60 7.57 -7.76
C LYS A 96 -17.50 8.97 -7.15
N GLU A 97 -17.88 9.14 -5.91
CA GLU A 97 -17.71 10.37 -5.12
C GLU A 97 -16.25 10.62 -4.73
N MET A 98 -15.43 9.57 -4.61
CA MET A 98 -14.02 9.68 -4.27
C MET A 98 -13.17 10.03 -5.49
N LYS A 99 -12.34 11.04 -5.35
CA LYS A 99 -11.49 11.55 -6.42
C LYS A 99 -10.02 11.30 -6.04
N LEU A 100 -9.58 10.07 -6.25
CA LEU A 100 -8.21 9.63 -6.00
C LEU A 100 -7.46 9.41 -7.32
N ALA A 101 -6.15 9.54 -7.27
CA ALA A 101 -5.27 9.41 -8.43
C ALA A 101 -3.95 8.72 -8.05
N ASN A 102 -3.34 8.06 -9.01
CA ASN A 102 -2.02 7.44 -8.90
C ASN A 102 -0.92 8.50 -9.04
N ALA A 103 -0.11 8.70 -8.01
CA ALA A 103 1.07 9.56 -8.05
C ALA A 103 2.32 8.82 -8.60
N GLY A 104 2.32 7.49 -8.59
CA GLY A 104 3.39 6.68 -9.19
C GLY A 104 3.61 5.33 -8.52
N GLY A 105 4.18 4.39 -9.28
CA GLY A 105 4.53 3.04 -8.82
C GLY A 105 5.83 3.01 -8.03
N VAL A 106 5.95 2.03 -7.12
CA VAL A 106 7.13 1.85 -6.27
C VAL A 106 7.66 0.41 -6.34
N HIS A 107 6.81 -0.61 -6.13
CA HIS A 107 7.28 -2.00 -6.08
C HIS A 107 6.17 -2.97 -6.49
N ILE A 108 6.57 -4.22 -6.71
CA ILE A 108 5.65 -5.34 -6.96
C ILE A 108 5.74 -6.30 -5.77
N GLU A 109 4.59 -6.82 -5.38
CA GLU A 109 4.44 -7.87 -4.38
C GLU A 109 3.83 -9.11 -5.05
N PRO A 110 4.64 -10.08 -5.52
CA PRO A 110 4.13 -11.31 -6.10
C PRO A 110 3.22 -12.06 -5.15
N MET A 111 1.96 -12.28 -5.53
CA MET A 111 0.98 -13.03 -4.74
C MET A 111 1.35 -14.50 -4.70
N GLY A 112 1.05 -15.20 -3.60
CA GLY A 112 1.42 -16.60 -3.42
C GLY A 112 0.28 -17.51 -2.98
N VAL A 113 0.42 -18.80 -3.28
CA VAL A 113 -0.43 -19.89 -2.78
C VAL A 113 0.29 -20.57 -1.62
N TYR A 114 -0.38 -20.70 -0.48
CA TYR A 114 0.18 -21.24 0.76
C TYR A 114 -0.67 -22.37 1.31
N SER A 115 -0.05 -23.27 2.08
CA SER A 115 -0.75 -24.31 2.81
C SER A 115 0.03 -24.72 4.05
N ARG A 116 -0.68 -25.14 5.10
CA ARG A 116 -0.10 -25.84 6.25
C ARG A 116 -0.25 -27.35 6.17
N LYS A 117 -1.09 -27.86 5.25
CA LYS A 117 -1.45 -29.28 5.15
C LYS A 117 -0.66 -30.03 4.08
N ILE A 118 -0.26 -29.36 3.00
CA ILE A 118 0.46 -29.94 1.87
C ILE A 118 1.78 -29.23 1.61
N LYS A 119 2.66 -29.87 0.86
CA LYS A 119 3.97 -29.32 0.45
C LYS A 119 4.08 -29.02 -1.04
N LYS A 120 3.14 -29.53 -1.86
CA LYS A 120 3.06 -29.30 -3.28
C LYS A 120 1.61 -29.20 -3.73
N LEU A 121 1.33 -28.44 -4.77
CA LEU A 121 -0.03 -28.23 -5.27
C LEU A 121 -0.67 -29.49 -5.85
N ASP A 122 0.11 -30.45 -6.35
CA ASP A 122 -0.38 -31.74 -6.84
C ASP A 122 -0.96 -32.63 -5.72
N GLU A 123 -0.57 -32.40 -4.46
CA GLU A 123 -1.10 -33.08 -3.28
C GLU A 123 -2.51 -32.63 -2.87
N LEU A 124 -3.05 -31.55 -3.47
CA LEU A 124 -4.45 -31.14 -3.22
C LEU A 124 -5.41 -32.28 -3.54
N ALA A 125 -6.24 -32.66 -2.58
CA ALA A 125 -7.25 -33.68 -2.75
C ALA A 125 -8.40 -33.20 -3.65
N ASP A 126 -9.18 -34.14 -4.18
CA ASP A 126 -10.45 -33.82 -4.81
C ASP A 126 -11.41 -33.19 -3.79
N GLY A 127 -12.05 -32.08 -4.15
CA GLY A 127 -12.91 -31.31 -3.27
C GLY A 127 -12.19 -30.44 -2.23
N ALA A 128 -10.85 -30.27 -2.35
CA ALA A 128 -10.08 -29.44 -1.44
C ALA A 128 -10.59 -28.00 -1.35
N SER A 129 -10.52 -27.41 -0.16
CA SER A 129 -10.92 -26.05 0.12
C SER A 129 -9.79 -25.06 -0.14
N VAL A 130 -10.08 -23.95 -0.83
CA VAL A 130 -9.11 -22.89 -1.13
C VAL A 130 -9.68 -21.53 -0.72
N ALA A 131 -9.02 -20.85 0.21
CA ALA A 131 -9.39 -19.48 0.57
C ALA A 131 -8.75 -18.47 -0.39
N ILE A 132 -9.53 -17.46 -0.81
CA ILE A 132 -9.08 -16.36 -1.67
C ILE A 132 -9.66 -15.03 -1.14
N PRO A 133 -9.03 -13.87 -1.46
CA PRO A 133 -9.63 -12.56 -1.18
C PRO A 133 -11.00 -12.37 -1.84
N ASN A 134 -11.89 -11.66 -1.16
CA ASN A 134 -13.25 -11.41 -1.65
C ASN A 134 -13.42 -10.09 -2.42
N ASP A 135 -12.38 -9.25 -2.47
CA ASP A 135 -12.43 -8.06 -3.32
C ASP A 135 -12.22 -8.46 -4.81
N PRO A 136 -12.89 -7.74 -5.76
CA PRO A 136 -12.91 -8.16 -7.16
C PRO A 136 -11.52 -8.31 -7.77
N THR A 137 -10.57 -7.43 -7.43
CA THR A 137 -9.24 -7.42 -8.05
C THR A 137 -8.34 -8.51 -7.50
N ASN A 138 -8.26 -8.67 -6.16
CA ASN A 138 -7.43 -9.72 -5.57
C ASN A 138 -8.07 -11.11 -5.67
N GLY A 139 -9.39 -11.21 -5.62
CA GLY A 139 -10.11 -12.45 -5.93
C GLY A 139 -9.84 -12.92 -7.35
N GLY A 140 -10.02 -12.03 -8.33
CA GLY A 140 -9.71 -12.32 -9.73
C GLY A 140 -8.25 -12.67 -9.96
N ARG A 141 -7.32 -11.91 -9.37
CA ARG A 141 -5.88 -12.18 -9.38
C ARG A 141 -5.54 -13.57 -8.82
N SER A 142 -6.23 -13.97 -7.74
CA SER A 142 -6.07 -15.30 -7.16
C SER A 142 -6.47 -16.42 -8.12
N LEU A 143 -7.58 -16.24 -8.82
CA LEU A 143 -8.05 -17.22 -9.81
C LEU A 143 -7.09 -17.30 -11.01
N LEU A 144 -6.58 -16.17 -11.50
CA LEU A 144 -5.54 -16.12 -12.54
C LEU A 144 -4.25 -16.84 -12.10
N LEU A 145 -3.84 -16.67 -10.84
CA LEU A 145 -2.68 -17.36 -10.27
C LEU A 145 -2.90 -18.89 -10.22
N LEU A 146 -4.09 -19.32 -9.80
CA LEU A 146 -4.44 -20.75 -9.75
C LEU A 146 -4.57 -21.36 -11.15
N GLU A 147 -5.03 -20.60 -12.14
CA GLU A 147 -5.01 -21.01 -13.55
C GLU A 147 -3.57 -21.20 -14.05
N LYS A 148 -2.69 -20.23 -13.76
CA LYS A 148 -1.25 -20.31 -14.09
C LYS A 148 -0.57 -21.51 -13.42
N ALA A 149 -1.02 -21.87 -12.21
CA ALA A 149 -0.59 -23.06 -11.50
C ALA A 149 -1.17 -24.39 -12.08
N GLY A 150 -2.05 -24.32 -13.08
CA GLY A 150 -2.67 -25.49 -13.74
C GLY A 150 -3.79 -26.15 -12.94
N LEU A 151 -4.32 -25.51 -11.91
CA LEU A 151 -5.36 -26.06 -11.02
C LEU A 151 -6.78 -25.88 -11.58
N LEU A 152 -7.00 -24.88 -12.41
CA LEU A 152 -8.30 -24.58 -13.04
C LEU A 152 -8.10 -23.94 -14.42
N LYS A 153 -9.20 -23.74 -15.15
CA LYS A 153 -9.23 -22.88 -16.34
C LYS A 153 -10.36 -21.88 -16.21
N LEU A 154 -10.08 -20.66 -16.62
CA LEU A 154 -11.05 -19.58 -16.68
C LEU A 154 -11.66 -19.46 -18.08
N ARG A 155 -12.80 -18.82 -18.18
CA ARG A 155 -13.44 -18.48 -19.44
C ARG A 155 -12.54 -17.53 -20.22
N GLU A 156 -12.35 -17.82 -21.50
CA GLU A 156 -11.62 -16.92 -22.39
C GLU A 156 -12.29 -15.52 -22.40
N GLY A 157 -11.48 -14.48 -22.25
CA GLY A 157 -11.98 -13.10 -22.21
C GLY A 157 -12.59 -12.64 -20.87
N SER A 158 -12.45 -13.41 -19.78
CA SER A 158 -12.91 -12.99 -18.43
C SER A 158 -12.14 -11.78 -17.87
N GLY A 159 -11.09 -11.33 -18.55
CA GLY A 159 -10.35 -10.10 -18.18
C GLY A 159 -9.45 -10.27 -16.96
N THR A 160 -9.23 -9.15 -16.25
CA THR A 160 -8.32 -9.09 -15.10
C THR A 160 -9.00 -9.38 -13.76
N ASN A 161 -10.34 -9.39 -13.72
CA ASN A 161 -11.13 -9.61 -12.51
C ASN A 161 -12.13 -10.77 -12.68
N PRO A 162 -11.67 -12.01 -13.08
CA PRO A 162 -12.54 -13.15 -13.15
C PRO A 162 -13.11 -13.48 -11.78
N THR A 163 -14.29 -14.10 -11.77
CA THR A 163 -14.98 -14.61 -10.59
C THR A 163 -14.99 -16.13 -10.59
N VAL A 164 -15.40 -16.75 -9.49
CA VAL A 164 -15.55 -18.23 -9.43
C VAL A 164 -16.54 -18.77 -10.46
N GLN A 165 -17.49 -17.95 -10.96
CA GLN A 165 -18.43 -18.29 -12.02
C GLN A 165 -17.76 -18.35 -13.40
N ASP A 166 -16.56 -17.80 -13.55
CA ASP A 166 -15.80 -17.84 -14.80
C ASP A 166 -14.93 -19.10 -14.92
N ILE A 167 -14.92 -19.96 -13.91
CA ILE A 167 -14.19 -21.23 -13.94
C ILE A 167 -14.90 -22.18 -14.88
N THR A 168 -14.21 -22.59 -15.97
CA THR A 168 -14.73 -23.54 -16.98
C THR A 168 -14.21 -24.96 -16.77
N GLU A 169 -13.05 -25.12 -16.12
CA GLU A 169 -12.46 -26.43 -15.79
C GLU A 169 -11.91 -26.37 -14.35
N ASN A 170 -12.34 -27.30 -13.52
CA ASN A 170 -11.90 -27.47 -12.13
C ASN A 170 -11.70 -28.96 -11.87
N LYS A 171 -10.55 -29.52 -12.31
CA LYS A 171 -10.29 -30.97 -12.30
C LYS A 171 -10.30 -31.60 -10.93
N LYS A 172 -9.97 -30.82 -9.91
CA LYS A 172 -9.93 -31.29 -8.51
C LYS A 172 -11.17 -30.87 -7.72
N ASN A 173 -12.23 -30.38 -8.38
CA ASN A 173 -13.45 -29.91 -7.71
C ASN A 173 -13.20 -28.98 -6.53
N LEU A 174 -12.19 -28.10 -6.64
CA LEU A 174 -11.79 -27.17 -5.59
C LEU A 174 -12.97 -26.31 -5.14
N LYS A 175 -13.09 -26.12 -3.83
CA LYS A 175 -14.15 -25.33 -3.22
C LYS A 175 -13.56 -24.00 -2.74
N PHE A 176 -14.05 -22.89 -3.25
CA PHE A 176 -13.55 -21.57 -2.93
C PHE A 176 -14.26 -20.98 -1.74
N GLN A 177 -13.47 -20.37 -0.82
CA GLN A 177 -13.94 -19.56 0.28
C GLN A 177 -13.42 -18.13 0.08
N GLU A 178 -14.34 -17.22 -0.26
CA GLU A 178 -14.02 -15.81 -0.48
C GLU A 178 -14.13 -15.09 0.85
N VAL A 179 -13.01 -14.56 1.36
CA VAL A 179 -12.93 -13.84 2.64
C VAL A 179 -12.14 -12.55 2.49
N GLU A 180 -12.32 -11.61 3.40
CA GLU A 180 -11.55 -10.38 3.41
C GLU A 180 -10.05 -10.69 3.37
N ALA A 181 -9.28 -9.96 2.53
CA ALA A 181 -7.86 -10.23 2.27
C ALA A 181 -7.02 -10.32 3.56
N ALA A 182 -7.30 -9.42 4.54
CA ALA A 182 -6.62 -9.43 5.85
C ALA A 182 -6.91 -10.69 6.69
N GLN A 183 -8.00 -11.40 6.40
CA GLN A 183 -8.39 -12.60 7.14
C GLN A 183 -7.89 -13.88 6.49
N VAL A 184 -7.54 -13.86 5.19
CA VAL A 184 -7.10 -15.06 4.46
C VAL A 184 -5.98 -15.83 5.17
N PRO A 185 -4.91 -15.20 5.71
CA PRO A 185 -3.85 -15.93 6.42
C PRO A 185 -4.34 -16.72 7.63
N ARG A 186 -5.41 -16.26 8.28
CA ARG A 186 -5.98 -16.92 9.47
C ARG A 186 -6.75 -18.18 9.14
N THR A 187 -7.16 -18.35 7.88
CA THR A 187 -7.87 -19.54 7.43
C THR A 187 -6.97 -20.75 7.17
N LEU A 188 -5.62 -20.58 7.18
CA LEU A 188 -4.66 -21.61 6.77
C LEU A 188 -4.74 -22.91 7.59
N ASP A 189 -5.25 -22.87 8.82
CA ASP A 189 -5.45 -24.08 9.63
C ASP A 189 -6.73 -24.82 9.22
N ASP A 190 -7.71 -24.13 8.68
CA ASP A 190 -9.02 -24.66 8.35
C ASP A 190 -9.12 -25.15 6.90
N VAL A 191 -8.48 -24.43 5.96
CA VAL A 191 -8.51 -24.75 4.52
C VAL A 191 -7.34 -25.63 4.09
N ASP A 192 -7.42 -26.18 2.88
CA ASP A 192 -6.35 -27.01 2.32
C ASP A 192 -5.27 -26.16 1.63
N ALA A 193 -5.63 -25.00 1.07
CA ALA A 193 -4.72 -23.98 0.59
C ALA A 193 -5.37 -22.59 0.69
N ALA A 194 -4.54 -21.54 0.61
CA ALA A 194 -5.01 -20.15 0.55
C ALA A 194 -4.14 -19.34 -0.42
N VAL A 195 -4.74 -18.43 -1.16
CA VAL A 195 -4.03 -17.44 -1.98
C VAL A 195 -3.96 -16.15 -1.18
N ILE A 196 -2.76 -15.73 -0.85
CA ILE A 196 -2.54 -14.65 0.12
C ILE A 196 -1.73 -13.53 -0.52
N ASN A 197 -2.19 -12.29 -0.36
CA ASN A 197 -1.42 -11.09 -0.69
C ASN A 197 -0.13 -11.05 0.13
N THR A 198 0.97 -10.70 -0.50
CA THR A 198 2.32 -10.82 0.08
C THR A 198 2.50 -10.01 1.37
N ASN A 199 1.94 -8.80 1.47
CA ASN A 199 1.97 -8.02 2.70
C ASN A 199 1.30 -8.76 3.87
N TYR A 200 0.15 -9.40 3.65
CA TYR A 200 -0.54 -10.18 4.69
C TYR A 200 0.15 -11.50 4.99
N ALA A 201 0.76 -12.14 3.98
CA ALA A 201 1.59 -13.32 4.22
C ALA A 201 2.76 -12.99 5.16
N MET A 202 3.48 -11.89 4.90
CA MET A 202 4.58 -11.43 5.75
C MET A 202 4.11 -11.03 7.16
N GLN A 203 2.97 -10.34 7.31
CA GLN A 203 2.38 -10.04 8.61
C GLN A 203 2.03 -11.30 9.41
N ALA A 204 1.65 -12.38 8.71
CA ALA A 204 1.41 -13.69 9.30
C ALA A 204 2.71 -14.52 9.51
N SER A 205 3.88 -13.87 9.40
CA SER A 205 5.21 -14.49 9.55
C SER A 205 5.53 -15.58 8.51
N LEU A 206 4.85 -15.58 7.36
CA LEU A 206 5.23 -16.40 6.22
C LEU A 206 6.35 -15.70 5.44
N VAL A 207 7.29 -16.51 4.94
CA VAL A 207 8.37 -16.03 4.06
C VAL A 207 7.99 -16.40 2.62
N PRO A 208 7.49 -15.47 1.80
CA PRO A 208 6.90 -15.80 0.50
C PRO A 208 7.78 -16.68 -0.38
N THR A 209 9.06 -16.35 -0.50
CA THR A 209 10.04 -17.10 -1.31
C THR A 209 10.38 -18.51 -0.80
N LYS A 210 9.92 -18.88 0.41
CA LYS A 210 10.17 -20.21 1.02
C LYS A 210 8.90 -21.00 1.27
N ASP A 211 7.85 -20.31 1.71
CA ASP A 211 6.63 -20.94 2.23
C ASP A 211 5.53 -21.04 1.18
N ALA A 212 5.61 -20.24 0.10
CA ALA A 212 4.65 -20.34 -0.99
C ALA A 212 4.87 -21.62 -1.80
N LEU A 213 3.79 -22.35 -2.07
CA LEU A 213 3.77 -23.51 -2.96
C LEU A 213 3.84 -23.10 -4.43
N PHE A 214 3.34 -21.90 -4.74
CA PHE A 214 3.41 -21.27 -6.05
C PHE A 214 3.30 -19.76 -5.90
N MET A 215 4.01 -19.00 -6.70
CA MET A 215 3.99 -17.51 -6.67
C MET A 215 3.85 -16.96 -8.08
N GLU A 216 3.33 -15.73 -8.15
CA GLU A 216 3.47 -14.91 -9.35
C GLU A 216 4.95 -14.68 -9.68
N ASP A 217 5.22 -14.37 -10.94
CA ASP A 217 6.53 -13.87 -11.34
C ASP A 217 6.68 -12.35 -11.04
N SER A 218 7.91 -11.85 -11.15
CA SER A 218 8.24 -10.45 -10.91
C SER A 218 7.77 -9.48 -12.01
N THR A 219 7.14 -9.98 -13.07
CA THR A 219 6.60 -9.17 -14.19
C THR A 219 5.12 -8.89 -14.03
N SER A 220 4.58 -9.13 -12.84
CA SER A 220 3.16 -8.90 -12.49
C SER A 220 2.74 -7.44 -12.75
N PRO A 221 1.53 -7.21 -13.33
CA PRO A 221 1.02 -5.85 -13.58
C PRO A 221 0.57 -5.13 -12.30
N TYR A 222 0.56 -5.81 -11.17
CA TYR A 222 0.05 -5.31 -9.91
C TYR A 222 1.12 -4.49 -9.15
N VAL A 223 1.57 -3.40 -9.79
CA VAL A 223 2.53 -2.47 -9.18
C VAL A 223 1.86 -1.72 -8.03
N ASN A 224 2.46 -1.77 -6.84
CA ASN A 224 2.06 -0.98 -5.69
C ASN A 224 2.43 0.49 -5.91
N ILE A 225 1.47 1.37 -5.65
CA ILE A 225 1.49 2.78 -5.99
C ILE A 225 1.30 3.66 -4.75
N VAL A 226 1.75 4.90 -4.86
CA VAL A 226 1.29 5.97 -3.97
C VAL A 226 0.03 6.58 -4.60
N ALA A 227 -1.06 6.59 -3.84
CA ALA A 227 -2.28 7.29 -4.23
C ALA A 227 -2.42 8.62 -3.47
N VAL A 228 -3.00 9.60 -4.15
CA VAL A 228 -3.28 10.95 -3.65
C VAL A 228 -4.69 11.37 -4.08
N ARG A 229 -5.20 12.49 -3.59
CA ARG A 229 -6.41 13.10 -4.16
C ARG A 229 -6.10 13.64 -5.55
N THR A 230 -7.06 13.51 -6.46
CA THR A 230 -6.93 14.05 -7.84
C THR A 230 -6.59 15.55 -7.81
N GLY A 231 -5.50 15.92 -8.46
CA GLY A 231 -4.96 17.28 -8.49
C GLY A 231 -3.79 17.51 -7.53
N ASP A 232 -3.59 16.60 -6.55
CA ASP A 232 -2.47 16.68 -5.58
C ASP A 232 -1.17 16.05 -6.12
N GLU A 233 -1.20 15.36 -7.26
CA GLU A 233 -0.06 14.60 -7.80
C GLU A 233 1.20 15.44 -8.00
N LYS A 234 1.00 16.74 -8.29
CA LYS A 234 2.10 17.69 -8.58
C LYS A 234 2.50 18.56 -7.39
N ARG A 235 1.90 18.37 -6.22
CA ARG A 235 2.29 19.11 -5.01
C ARG A 235 3.77 18.82 -4.71
N PRO A 236 4.57 19.85 -4.34
CA PRO A 236 6.01 19.68 -4.09
C PRO A 236 6.34 18.58 -3.08
N GLU A 237 5.54 18.45 -2.01
CA GLU A 237 5.71 17.42 -0.99
C GLU A 237 5.44 16.01 -1.52
N ILE A 238 4.48 15.85 -2.44
CA ILE A 238 4.21 14.55 -3.08
C ILE A 238 5.32 14.20 -4.06
N GLN A 239 5.85 15.17 -4.79
CA GLN A 239 7.01 14.95 -5.67
C GLN A 239 8.27 14.59 -4.86
N ALA A 240 8.48 15.22 -3.70
CA ALA A 240 9.57 14.87 -2.79
C ALA A 240 9.40 13.43 -2.23
N LEU A 241 8.18 13.07 -1.82
CA LEU A 241 7.83 11.71 -1.38
C LEU A 241 8.15 10.68 -2.47
N MET A 242 7.67 10.91 -3.71
CA MET A 242 7.88 9.99 -4.83
C MET A 242 9.36 9.87 -5.21
N LYS A 243 10.10 10.98 -5.21
CA LYS A 243 11.55 10.98 -5.44
C LYS A 243 12.29 10.15 -4.38
N ALA A 244 11.93 10.31 -3.11
CA ALA A 244 12.53 9.55 -2.02
C ALA A 244 12.19 8.06 -2.11
N LEU A 245 10.92 7.70 -2.41
CA LEU A 245 10.47 6.31 -2.57
C LEU A 245 11.12 5.59 -3.76
N ARG A 246 11.61 6.32 -4.76
CA ARG A 246 12.29 5.79 -5.94
C ARG A 246 13.80 5.99 -5.90
N SER A 247 14.37 6.12 -4.70
CA SER A 247 15.81 6.27 -4.50
C SER A 247 16.55 4.93 -4.53
N GLU A 248 17.86 4.98 -4.76
CA GLU A 248 18.74 3.80 -4.66
C GLU A 248 18.75 3.23 -3.24
N GLU A 249 18.55 4.06 -2.20
CA GLU A 249 18.43 3.61 -0.81
C GLU A 249 17.23 2.69 -0.63
N VAL A 250 16.07 3.04 -1.18
CA VAL A 250 14.85 2.22 -1.13
C VAL A 250 15.05 0.93 -1.93
N LYS A 251 15.62 1.02 -3.12
CA LYS A 251 15.92 -0.16 -3.93
C LYS A 251 16.79 -1.14 -3.17
N LYS A 252 17.90 -0.66 -2.61
CA LYS A 252 18.81 -1.48 -1.80
C LYS A 252 18.12 -2.08 -0.59
N PHE A 253 17.29 -1.29 0.12
CA PHE A 253 16.53 -1.78 1.26
C PHE A 253 15.59 -2.92 0.87
N ILE A 254 14.83 -2.77 -0.23
CA ILE A 254 13.93 -3.80 -0.73
C ILE A 254 14.71 -5.08 -1.07
N ASP A 255 15.81 -4.98 -1.82
CA ASP A 255 16.61 -6.11 -2.26
C ASP A 255 17.23 -6.87 -1.07
N GLU A 256 17.80 -6.15 -0.10
CA GLU A 256 18.46 -6.75 1.06
C GLU A 256 17.49 -7.36 2.06
N LYS A 257 16.37 -6.69 2.32
CA LYS A 257 15.41 -7.11 3.35
C LYS A 257 14.47 -8.20 2.85
N TYR A 258 13.90 -8.03 1.68
CA TYR A 258 12.83 -8.91 1.19
C TYR A 258 13.32 -10.01 0.24
N LYS A 259 14.57 -9.93 -0.26
CA LYS A 259 15.27 -11.01 -0.98
C LYS A 259 14.42 -11.67 -2.08
N GLY A 260 13.76 -10.84 -2.88
CA GLY A 260 12.92 -11.28 -3.99
C GLY A 260 11.45 -11.54 -3.65
N ALA A 261 11.05 -11.49 -2.39
CA ALA A 261 9.62 -11.51 -2.02
C ALA A 261 8.91 -10.23 -2.48
N ILE A 262 9.66 -9.15 -2.62
CA ILE A 262 9.22 -7.85 -3.13
C ILE A 262 10.27 -7.38 -4.14
N VAL A 263 9.83 -6.73 -5.21
CA VAL A 263 10.71 -6.29 -6.31
C VAL A 263 10.48 -4.81 -6.59
N PRO A 264 11.53 -3.97 -6.64
CA PRO A 264 11.41 -2.58 -7.07
C PRO A 264 10.81 -2.49 -8.48
N ALA A 265 10.00 -1.46 -8.74
CA ALA A 265 9.31 -1.24 -10.02
C ALA A 265 9.55 0.17 -10.58
N PHE A 266 10.75 0.72 -10.38
CA PHE A 266 11.17 2.03 -10.86
C PHE A 266 12.62 2.02 -11.35
#